data_345c67e5b78ff5e5727d42c890a800bb
#
_entry.id   345c67e5b78ff5e5727d42c890a800bb
#
_cell.length_a   1.000
_cell.length_b   1.000
_cell.length_c   1.000
_cell.angle_alpha   90.00
_cell.angle_beta   90.00
_cell.angle_gamma   90.00
#
_symmetry.space_group_name_H-M   'P 1'
#
loop_
_entity.id
_entity.type
_entity.pdbx_description
1 polymer ?
#
loop_
_entity_poly.entity_id
_entity_poly.type
_entity_poly.pdbx_seq_one_letter_code
_entity_poly.pdbx_strand_id
1 'polypeptide(L)' 'MDEEFIRNRITELRLKKGVSEYQMSMELGQNRSYIQAISSGRSMPSMKQFLNICEYFE' A
#
# COMPACT_ATOMS: atom_id res chain seq x y z
N MET A 1 -9.80 3.30 14.31
CA MET A 1 -8.97 3.19 13.09
C MET A 1 -9.87 3.27 11.89
N ASP A 2 -9.59 4.19 10.98
CA ASP A 2 -10.40 4.38 9.79
C ASP A 2 -9.53 4.21 8.54
N GLU A 3 -10.12 4.41 7.36
CA GLU A 3 -9.41 4.23 6.10
C GLU A 3 -8.25 5.22 5.96
N GLU A 4 -8.42 6.44 6.44
CA GLU A 4 -7.36 7.42 6.37
C GLU A 4 -6.15 6.99 7.19
N PHE A 5 -6.38 6.44 8.37
CA PHE A 5 -5.30 5.94 9.21
C PHE A 5 -4.53 4.83 8.49
N ILE A 6 -5.24 3.89 7.89
CA ILE A 6 -4.61 2.78 7.17
C ILE A 6 -3.80 3.31 5.99
N ARG A 7 -4.39 4.22 5.22
CA ARG A 7 -3.74 4.82 4.06
C ARG A 7 -2.45 5.54 4.45
N ASN A 8 -2.53 6.33 5.51
CA ASN A 8 -1.38 7.09 5.98
C ASN A 8 -0.30 6.17 6.54
N ARG A 9 -0.69 5.10 7.20
CA ARG A 9 0.27 4.14 7.75
C ARG A 9 1.01 3.40 6.64
N ILE A 10 0.31 3.02 5.58
CA ILE A 10 0.93 2.37 4.44
C ILE A 10 1.95 3.32 3.80
N THR A 11 1.59 4.59 3.64
CA THR A 11 2.50 5.58 3.07
C THR A 11 3.74 5.76 3.96
N GLU A 12 3.55 5.85 5.27
CA GLU A 12 4.64 6.00 6.21
C GLU A 12 5.61 4.83 6.12
N LEU A 13 5.09 3.61 6.10
CA LEU A 13 5.93 2.41 6.02
C LEU A 13 6.64 2.32 4.67
N ARG A 14 5.96 2.73 3.60
CA ARG A 14 6.56 2.74 2.27
C ARG A 14 7.76 3.68 2.22
N LEU A 15 7.58 4.89 2.74
CA LEU A 15 8.66 5.88 2.76
C LEU A 15 9.82 5.40 3.62
N LYS A 16 9.51 4.76 4.74
CA LYS A 16 10.54 4.23 5.63
C LYS A 16 11.33 3.10 4.96
N LYS A 17 10.66 2.28 4.16
CA LYS A 17 11.29 1.21 3.42
C LYS A 17 12.09 1.74 2.22
N GLY A 18 11.80 2.95 1.77
CA GLY A 18 12.53 3.59 0.68
C GLY A 18 12.11 3.13 -0.70
N VAL A 19 10.87 2.69 -0.86
CA VAL A 19 10.37 2.23 -2.17
C VAL A 19 9.33 3.19 -2.70
N SER A 20 9.25 3.30 -4.04
CA SER A 20 8.25 4.13 -4.70
C SER A 20 6.90 3.40 -4.72
N GLU A 21 5.84 4.16 -4.99
CA GLU A 21 4.51 3.56 -5.17
C GLU A 21 4.52 2.55 -6.32
N TYR A 22 5.21 2.87 -7.39
CA TYR A 22 5.35 1.97 -8.52
C TYR A 22 6.05 0.67 -8.11
N GLN A 23 7.19 0.80 -7.46
CA GLN A 23 7.98 -0.36 -7.05
C GLN A 23 7.19 -1.27 -6.12
N MET A 24 6.55 -0.68 -5.11
CA MET A 24 5.75 -1.45 -4.18
C MET A 24 4.60 -2.17 -4.87
N SER A 25 3.92 -1.49 -5.80
CA SER A 25 2.83 -2.09 -6.55
C SER A 25 3.31 -3.33 -7.31
N MET A 26 4.45 -3.21 -7.99
CA MET A 26 4.99 -4.31 -8.78
C MET A 26 5.45 -5.46 -7.88
N GLU A 27 6.07 -5.14 -6.76
CA GLU A 27 6.54 -6.18 -5.83
C GLU A 27 5.40 -6.94 -5.18
N LEU A 28 4.23 -6.29 -5.07
CA LEU A 28 3.03 -6.95 -4.56
C LEU A 28 2.31 -7.77 -5.64
N GLY A 29 2.80 -7.75 -6.87
CA GLY A 29 2.17 -8.47 -7.97
C GLY A 29 0.92 -7.78 -8.49
N GLN A 30 0.79 -6.48 -8.27
CA GLN A 30 -0.37 -5.70 -8.70
C GLN A 30 -0.02 -4.82 -9.89
N ASN A 31 -1.02 -4.11 -10.44
CA ASN A 31 -0.73 -3.18 -11.52
C ASN A 31 0.06 -1.99 -10.99
N ARG A 32 0.70 -1.25 -11.88
CA ARG A 32 1.66 -0.19 -11.54
C ARG A 32 1.05 0.96 -10.74
N SER A 33 -0.26 1.13 -10.78
CA SER A 33 -0.96 2.23 -10.10
C SER A 33 -1.65 1.80 -8.81
N TYR A 34 -1.45 0.56 -8.39
CA TYR A 34 -2.20 -0.02 -7.30
C TYR A 34 -2.03 0.77 -6.00
N ILE A 35 -0.80 1.02 -5.60
CA ILE A 35 -0.52 1.73 -4.34
C ILE A 35 -0.90 3.21 -4.47
N GLN A 36 -0.69 3.82 -5.64
CA GLN A 36 -1.07 5.22 -5.83
C GLN A 36 -2.59 5.39 -5.68
N ALA A 37 -3.38 4.43 -6.14
CA ALA A 37 -4.83 4.48 -5.96
C ALA A 37 -5.21 4.43 -4.48
N ILE A 38 -4.48 3.65 -3.69
CA ILE A 38 -4.73 3.58 -2.25
C ILE A 38 -4.33 4.89 -1.58
N SER A 39 -3.14 5.40 -1.87
CA SER A 39 -2.64 6.61 -1.21
C SER A 39 -3.45 7.85 -1.57
N SER A 40 -4.04 7.88 -2.76
CA SER A 40 -4.87 9.01 -3.18
C SER A 40 -6.31 8.92 -2.69
N GLY A 41 -6.70 7.82 -2.06
CA GLY A 41 -8.04 7.65 -1.52
C GLY A 41 -9.04 7.06 -2.50
N ARG A 42 -8.60 6.68 -3.71
CA ARG A 42 -9.51 6.12 -4.70
C ARG A 42 -9.90 4.69 -4.45
N SER A 43 -9.07 3.95 -3.72
CA SER A 43 -9.37 2.55 -3.46
C SER A 43 -8.78 2.12 -2.12
N MET A 44 -9.22 0.97 -1.65
CA MET A 44 -8.69 0.32 -0.45
C MET A 44 -8.37 -1.12 -0.80
N PRO A 45 -7.37 -1.72 -0.16
CA PRO A 45 -7.07 -3.12 -0.43
C PRO A 45 -8.19 -4.02 0.09
N SER A 46 -8.40 -5.15 -0.58
CA SER A 46 -9.24 -6.21 -0.02
C SER A 46 -8.55 -6.76 1.21
N MET A 47 -9.27 -7.54 2.01
CA MET A 47 -8.67 -8.13 3.20
C MET A 47 -7.45 -8.98 2.85
N LYS A 48 -7.55 -9.78 1.79
CA LYS A 48 -6.44 -10.62 1.35
C LYS A 48 -5.22 -9.76 0.98
N GLN A 49 -5.45 -8.68 0.24
CA GLN A 49 -4.37 -7.80 -0.18
C GLN A 49 -3.80 -7.03 0.99
N PHE A 50 -4.66 -6.66 1.94
CA PHE A 50 -4.18 -5.99 3.14
C PHE A 50 -3.21 -6.88 3.92
N LEU A 51 -3.52 -8.17 4.03
CA LEU A 51 -2.62 -9.11 4.69
C LEU A 51 -1.30 -9.23 3.94
N ASN A 52 -1.34 -9.21 2.61
CA ASN A 52 -0.12 -9.23 1.79
C ASN A 52 0.72 -7.97 2.01
N ILE A 53 0.07 -6.83 2.16
CA ILE A 53 0.77 -5.57 2.45
C ILE A 53 1.45 -5.64 3.81
N CYS A 54 0.76 -6.17 4.81
CA CYS A 54 1.35 -6.34 6.14
C CYS A 54 2.59 -7.24 6.08
N GLU A 55 2.49 -8.33 5.33
CA GLU A 55 3.60 -9.26 5.15
C GLU A 55 4.78 -8.59 4.44
N TYR A 56 4.46 -7.77 3.46
CA TYR A 56 5.47 -7.04 2.69
C TYR A 56 6.33 -6.15 3.60
N PHE A 57 5.74 -5.58 4.64
CA PHE A 57 6.44 -4.68 5.54
C PHE A 57 7.05 -5.36 6.77
N GLU A 58 6.92 -6.65 6.89
CA GLU A 58 7.52 -7.38 8.02
C GLU A 58 9.02 -7.27 8.09
#